data_445ec729d5b1d2ff95e7ee995c89126b
#
_entry.id   445ec729d5b1d2ff95e7ee995c89126b
#
_cell.length_a   1.000
_cell.length_b   1.000
_cell.length_c   1.000
_cell.angle_alpha   90.00
_cell.angle_beta   90.00
_cell.angle_gamma   90.00
#
_symmetry.space_group_name_H-M   'P 1'
#
loop_
_entity.id
_entity.type
_entity.pdbx_description
1 polymer ?
#
loop_
_entity_poly.entity_id
_entity_poly.type
_entity_poly.pdbx_seq_one_letter_code
_entity_poly.pdbx_strand_id
1 'polypeptide(L)'
;LKQTALAAAAISASSLDSFAFDRKKLERSGAPKKVIIIGAGLAGLSAAYELTQAGHDVTVLEARTRPGGRVLTLRDPFAEGLYAEAGATRVPDHHHFTLKYAELFSLTLDPFEPPDLSSVYYVRGKRIQVTPGQKVEWPYELTPEERALGVSGMRQKYIWSMLGEVGDVTDSSWPPPEVLEKYDRMNRSDFWRSRGASPEAIALLGLGGIDDRVETWSALYMLRNHALNRKLNHYYKIRGGNDLLPKAFAARLAEKIRYASPVVRIEHSAQGVKAVFQHAGSYQTLTAGYLICAVPFAVQKNIEVSPAFSVEKQRAIEQLPYLSASKIFLQSRKRFWVSEGLSGFGTTDLPISQVWDVTYKQPGTRGILQAFPISLHSRRVTGMAERERINFALAQVEMIYPGMQEHFEGGVTKCWDEDEWARGATSFYKPGQFSSLLPHVARPEGKIYFAGEHTSVWIDGWMQGALESGNRVAREVNAAV
;
A
#
# COMPACT_ATOMS: atom_id res chain seq x y z
N LEU A 1 21.89 28.44 -30.59
CA LEU A 1 20.43 28.27 -30.58
C LEU A 1 20.12 26.85 -31.06
N LYS A 2 20.13 25.87 -30.17
CA LYS A 2 19.58 24.53 -30.39
C LYS A 2 18.50 24.31 -29.36
N GLN A 3 17.28 24.16 -29.81
CA GLN A 3 16.11 23.78 -29.05
C GLN A 3 16.34 22.42 -28.39
N THR A 4 16.39 22.39 -27.09
CA THR A 4 16.25 21.16 -26.31
C THR A 4 14.77 20.82 -26.21
N ALA A 5 14.32 19.88 -27.03
CA ALA A 5 13.00 19.29 -26.94
C ALA A 5 12.91 18.51 -25.61
N LEU A 6 11.97 18.91 -24.75
CA LEU A 6 11.55 18.09 -23.63
C LEU A 6 10.92 16.82 -24.19
N ALA A 7 11.60 15.69 -24.03
CA ALA A 7 10.99 14.38 -24.20
C ALA A 7 10.04 14.13 -23.01
N ALA A 8 8.78 14.48 -23.17
CA ALA A 8 7.72 13.86 -22.40
C ALA A 8 7.74 12.37 -22.79
N ALA A 9 8.09 11.49 -21.86
CA ALA A 9 7.98 10.05 -22.07
C ALA A 9 6.50 9.73 -22.33
N ALA A 10 6.14 9.58 -23.57
CA ALA A 10 4.86 9.04 -23.98
C ALA A 10 4.83 7.59 -23.48
N ILE A 11 4.00 7.30 -22.49
CA ILE A 11 3.66 5.95 -22.08
C ILE A 11 3.09 5.27 -23.32
N SER A 12 3.82 4.30 -23.86
CA SER A 12 3.39 3.60 -25.07
C SER A 12 2.07 2.88 -24.76
N ALA A 13 1.03 3.16 -25.51
CA ALA A 13 -0.32 2.60 -25.37
C ALA A 13 -0.37 1.06 -25.50
N SER A 14 0.71 0.42 -25.92
CA SER A 14 0.76 -1.01 -26.23
C SER A 14 0.82 -1.96 -25.02
N SER A 15 1.01 -1.46 -23.79
CA SER A 15 0.96 -2.30 -22.57
C SER A 15 -0.38 -2.27 -21.84
N LEU A 16 -1.33 -1.47 -22.31
CA LEU A 16 -2.66 -1.29 -21.69
C LEU A 16 -3.76 -2.21 -22.24
N ASP A 17 -3.47 -2.95 -23.32
CA ASP A 17 -4.50 -3.70 -24.06
C ASP A 17 -4.86 -5.08 -23.46
N SER A 18 -4.21 -5.54 -22.41
CA SER A 18 -4.55 -6.85 -21.83
C SER A 18 -5.58 -6.79 -20.68
N PHE A 19 -5.93 -5.60 -20.21
CA PHE A 19 -7.00 -5.42 -19.24
C PHE A 19 -8.05 -4.51 -19.89
N ALA A 20 -9.23 -5.04 -20.15
CA ALA A 20 -10.39 -4.28 -20.60
C ALA A 20 -10.77 -3.23 -19.55
N PHE A 21 -9.92 -2.20 -19.43
CA PHE A 21 -10.16 -1.09 -18.53
C PHE A 21 -11.29 -0.25 -19.10
N ASP A 22 -12.44 -0.35 -18.46
CA ASP A 22 -13.59 0.46 -18.81
C ASP A 22 -13.31 1.94 -18.45
N ARG A 23 -12.83 2.71 -19.42
CA ARG A 23 -12.68 4.17 -19.32
C ARG A 23 -14.04 4.89 -19.37
N LYS A 24 -15.14 4.16 -19.56
CA LYS A 24 -16.47 4.74 -19.61
C LYS A 24 -16.85 5.30 -18.25
N LYS A 25 -17.42 6.49 -18.29
CA LYS A 25 -18.08 7.12 -17.14
C LYS A 25 -19.18 6.18 -16.64
N LEU A 26 -19.33 6.07 -15.31
CA LEU A 26 -20.43 5.33 -14.72
C LEU A 26 -21.75 6.02 -15.11
N GLU A 27 -22.56 5.36 -15.91
CA GLU A 27 -23.91 5.82 -16.26
C GLU A 27 -24.89 5.38 -15.19
N ARG A 28 -25.79 6.28 -14.81
CA ARG A 28 -26.79 5.98 -13.78
C ARG A 28 -27.75 4.90 -14.23
N SER A 29 -27.89 3.88 -13.41
CA SER A 29 -28.91 2.84 -13.53
C SER A 29 -30.09 3.17 -12.60
N GLY A 30 -31.25 3.47 -13.17
CA GLY A 30 -32.47 3.74 -12.42
C GLY A 30 -32.55 5.12 -11.76
N ALA A 31 -33.35 5.25 -10.68
CA ALA A 31 -33.56 6.48 -9.94
C ALA A 31 -32.30 6.87 -9.13
N PRO A 32 -32.11 8.18 -8.84
CA PRO A 32 -31.05 8.64 -7.95
C PRO A 32 -31.14 7.97 -6.58
N LYS A 33 -30.03 7.45 -6.08
CA LYS A 33 -29.91 6.79 -4.78
C LYS A 33 -29.27 7.71 -3.79
N LYS A 34 -29.68 7.65 -2.52
CA LYS A 34 -29.01 8.30 -1.41
C LYS A 34 -28.02 7.33 -0.79
N VAL A 35 -26.75 7.70 -0.70
CA VAL A 35 -25.64 6.83 -0.30
C VAL A 35 -24.80 7.48 0.78
N ILE A 36 -24.61 6.80 1.90
CA ILE A 36 -23.64 7.18 2.92
C ILE A 36 -22.32 6.43 2.63
N ILE A 37 -21.19 7.14 2.69
CA ILE A 37 -19.86 6.54 2.60
C ILE A 37 -19.10 6.83 3.88
N ILE A 38 -18.59 5.81 4.54
CA ILE A 38 -17.77 5.94 5.75
C ILE A 38 -16.31 5.85 5.36
N GLY A 39 -15.57 6.96 5.56
CA GLY A 39 -14.15 7.10 5.28
C GLY A 39 -13.85 7.84 3.97
N ALA A 40 -13.04 8.91 4.06
CA ALA A 40 -12.50 9.66 2.93
C ALA A 40 -11.07 9.22 2.57
N GLY A 41 -10.76 7.92 2.66
CA GLY A 41 -9.63 7.29 2.02
C GLY A 41 -9.84 7.18 0.50
N LEU A 42 -8.84 6.75 -0.27
CA LEU A 42 -8.96 6.64 -1.74
C LEU A 42 -10.15 5.76 -2.18
N ALA A 43 -10.47 4.71 -1.44
CA ALA A 43 -11.61 3.85 -1.76
C ALA A 43 -12.95 4.60 -1.62
N GLY A 44 -13.18 5.26 -0.48
CA GLY A 44 -14.40 6.04 -0.28
C GLY A 44 -14.50 7.25 -1.20
N LEU A 45 -13.38 7.94 -1.45
CA LEU A 45 -13.32 9.09 -2.34
C LEU A 45 -13.60 8.71 -3.81
N SER A 46 -13.02 7.60 -4.30
CA SER A 46 -13.31 7.15 -5.67
C SER A 46 -14.75 6.66 -5.82
N ALA A 47 -15.29 5.94 -4.84
CA ALA A 47 -16.70 5.56 -4.83
C ALA A 47 -17.63 6.79 -4.83
N ALA A 48 -17.34 7.79 -3.96
CA ALA A 48 -18.09 9.03 -3.91
C ALA A 48 -18.04 9.80 -5.23
N TYR A 49 -16.86 9.87 -5.84
CA TYR A 49 -16.67 10.56 -7.11
C TYR A 49 -17.48 9.91 -8.24
N GLU A 50 -17.35 8.60 -8.44
CA GLU A 50 -18.05 7.86 -9.50
C GLU A 50 -19.57 7.92 -9.31
N LEU A 51 -20.07 7.71 -8.09
CA LEU A 51 -21.52 7.82 -7.79
C LEU A 51 -22.07 9.23 -7.97
N THR A 52 -21.30 10.25 -7.57
CA THR A 52 -21.69 11.65 -7.78
C THR A 52 -21.75 12.00 -9.27
N GLN A 53 -20.74 11.53 -10.06
CA GLN A 53 -20.74 11.71 -11.52
C GLN A 53 -21.90 10.98 -12.21
N ALA A 54 -22.38 9.87 -11.62
CA ALA A 54 -23.59 9.18 -12.08
C ALA A 54 -24.89 9.85 -11.61
N GLY A 55 -24.84 10.92 -10.80
CA GLY A 55 -26.01 11.68 -10.36
C GLY A 55 -26.71 11.10 -9.13
N HIS A 56 -26.02 10.35 -8.28
CA HIS A 56 -26.50 9.91 -6.98
C HIS A 56 -26.24 10.97 -5.89
N ASP A 57 -27.07 10.96 -4.83
CA ASP A 57 -26.91 11.82 -3.64
C ASP A 57 -25.96 11.14 -2.65
N VAL A 58 -24.74 11.66 -2.52
CA VAL A 58 -23.67 11.04 -1.74
C VAL A 58 -23.29 11.95 -0.56
N THR A 59 -23.14 11.35 0.62
CA THR A 59 -22.52 12.00 1.79
C THR A 59 -21.39 11.11 2.30
N VAL A 60 -20.19 11.69 2.44
CA VAL A 60 -19.01 11.03 3.01
C VAL A 60 -18.80 11.47 4.45
N LEU A 61 -18.68 10.54 5.39
CA LEU A 61 -18.34 10.78 6.79
C LEU A 61 -16.89 10.39 7.03
N GLU A 62 -16.03 11.36 7.36
CA GLU A 62 -14.61 11.16 7.62
C GLU A 62 -14.28 11.48 9.08
N ALA A 63 -13.61 10.56 9.76
CA ALA A 63 -13.25 10.72 11.17
C ALA A 63 -12.17 11.79 11.39
N ARG A 64 -11.24 11.94 10.44
CA ARG A 64 -10.17 12.94 10.48
C ARG A 64 -10.64 14.31 9.98
N THR A 65 -9.76 15.30 10.15
CA THR A 65 -9.91 16.64 9.57
C THR A 65 -9.31 16.76 8.16
N ARG A 66 -8.86 15.66 7.57
CA ARG A 66 -8.22 15.59 6.25
C ARG A 66 -8.67 14.37 5.45
N PRO A 67 -8.64 14.43 4.11
CA PRO A 67 -8.84 13.27 3.27
C PRO A 67 -7.59 12.40 3.21
N GLY A 68 -7.71 11.22 2.59
CA GLY A 68 -6.62 10.36 2.14
C GLY A 68 -6.34 9.14 3.02
N GLY A 69 -6.81 9.13 4.29
CA GLY A 69 -6.58 7.99 5.18
C GLY A 69 -5.09 7.66 5.33
N ARG A 70 -4.68 6.49 4.81
CA ARG A 70 -3.28 5.99 4.79
C ARG A 70 -2.41 6.58 3.66
N VAL A 71 -2.90 7.52 2.87
CA VAL A 71 -2.09 8.39 1.99
C VAL A 71 -1.83 9.68 2.76
N LEU A 72 -0.58 9.90 3.11
CA LEU A 72 -0.15 11.03 3.94
C LEU A 72 1.26 11.46 3.53
N THR A 73 1.37 12.72 3.11
CA THR A 73 2.65 13.36 2.81
C THR A 73 3.00 14.34 3.94
N LEU A 74 4.15 14.19 4.55
CA LEU A 74 4.70 15.14 5.52
C LEU A 74 5.52 16.20 4.80
N ARG A 75 5.35 17.45 5.20
CA ARG A 75 6.15 18.60 4.74
C ARG A 75 6.93 19.19 5.89
N ASP A 76 6.26 19.39 7.02
CA ASP A 76 6.93 19.74 8.27
C ASP A 76 7.51 18.46 8.93
N PRO A 77 8.70 18.55 9.56
CA PRO A 77 9.52 19.73 9.80
C PRO A 77 10.63 19.93 8.74
N PHE A 78 10.48 19.44 7.52
CA PHE A 78 11.54 19.43 6.52
C PHE A 78 11.85 20.82 5.97
N ALA A 79 13.15 21.10 5.80
CA ALA A 79 13.64 22.35 5.24
C ALA A 79 13.54 22.37 3.70
N GLU A 80 13.71 23.55 3.09
CA GLU A 80 13.74 23.76 1.63
C GLU A 80 12.48 23.28 0.88
N GLY A 81 11.33 23.14 1.57
CA GLY A 81 10.11 22.65 0.97
C GLY A 81 10.15 21.15 0.60
N LEU A 82 11.08 20.40 1.15
CA LEU A 82 11.15 18.95 1.00
C LEU A 82 9.91 18.30 1.61
N TYR A 83 9.58 17.12 1.11
CA TYR A 83 8.46 16.32 1.60
C TYR A 83 8.79 14.83 1.57
N ALA A 84 8.07 14.07 2.39
CA ALA A 84 8.20 12.62 2.46
C ALA A 84 6.85 11.92 2.63
N GLU A 85 6.71 10.75 2.02
CA GLU A 85 5.49 9.94 2.09
C GLU A 85 5.45 9.11 3.37
N ALA A 86 4.72 9.58 4.37
CA ALA A 86 4.49 8.81 5.60
C ALA A 86 3.55 7.62 5.37
N GLY A 87 2.70 7.68 4.34
CA GLY A 87 1.79 6.63 3.91
C GLY A 87 2.26 5.91 2.65
N ALA A 88 1.31 5.67 1.74
CA ALA A 88 1.56 5.05 0.45
C ALA A 88 2.58 5.86 -0.35
N THR A 89 3.64 5.18 -0.83
CA THR A 89 4.82 5.86 -1.35
C THR A 89 4.99 5.70 -2.86
N ARG A 90 4.76 4.49 -3.39
CA ARG A 90 5.10 4.13 -4.77
C ARG A 90 3.85 3.89 -5.61
N VAL A 91 3.94 4.24 -6.88
CA VAL A 91 2.93 3.95 -7.92
C VAL A 91 3.61 3.08 -8.98
N PRO A 92 3.40 1.77 -8.99
CA PRO A 92 3.83 0.89 -10.08
C PRO A 92 3.25 1.30 -11.43
N ASP A 93 4.01 1.10 -12.51
CA ASP A 93 3.63 1.48 -13.88
C ASP A 93 2.41 0.72 -14.45
N HIS A 94 2.01 -0.37 -13.82
CA HIS A 94 0.81 -1.15 -14.16
C HIS A 94 -0.41 -0.83 -13.25
N HIS A 95 -0.31 0.13 -12.34
CA HIS A 95 -1.40 0.55 -11.45
C HIS A 95 -2.39 1.50 -12.17
N HIS A 96 -3.13 0.98 -13.11
CA HIS A 96 -3.94 1.76 -14.06
C HIS A 96 -5.02 2.65 -13.41
N PHE A 97 -5.66 2.27 -12.29
CA PHE A 97 -6.58 3.18 -11.59
C PHE A 97 -5.85 4.37 -10.97
N THR A 98 -4.68 4.14 -10.38
CA THR A 98 -3.87 5.22 -9.83
C THR A 98 -3.39 6.17 -10.94
N LEU A 99 -2.91 5.60 -12.05
CA LEU A 99 -2.47 6.36 -13.22
C LEU A 99 -3.63 7.12 -13.87
N LYS A 100 -4.80 6.49 -14.05
CA LYS A 100 -6.03 7.14 -14.57
C LYS A 100 -6.38 8.39 -13.79
N TYR A 101 -6.46 8.29 -12.47
CA TYR A 101 -6.86 9.43 -11.66
C TYR A 101 -5.75 10.47 -11.54
N ALA A 102 -4.48 10.09 -11.57
CA ALA A 102 -3.38 11.05 -11.68
C ALA A 102 -3.48 11.86 -12.98
N GLU A 103 -3.72 11.21 -14.11
CA GLU A 103 -3.96 11.86 -15.41
C GLU A 103 -5.21 12.74 -15.39
N LEU A 104 -6.36 12.20 -14.93
CA LEU A 104 -7.64 12.92 -14.86
C LEU A 104 -7.55 14.21 -14.02
N PHE A 105 -6.71 14.21 -12.99
CA PHE A 105 -6.50 15.35 -12.12
C PHE A 105 -5.25 16.17 -12.45
N SER A 106 -4.60 15.88 -13.59
CA SER A 106 -3.40 16.56 -14.06
C SER A 106 -2.25 16.55 -13.04
N LEU A 107 -2.08 15.44 -12.32
CA LEU A 107 -1.00 15.25 -11.37
C LEU A 107 0.24 14.69 -12.08
N THR A 108 1.35 15.40 -11.97
CA THR A 108 2.61 14.98 -12.58
C THR A 108 3.25 13.85 -11.80
N LEU A 109 3.76 12.84 -12.51
CA LEU A 109 4.49 11.72 -11.94
C LEU A 109 6.01 11.90 -12.14
N ASP A 110 6.77 11.67 -11.06
CA ASP A 110 8.22 11.58 -11.10
C ASP A 110 8.66 10.13 -10.90
N PRO A 111 9.79 9.70 -11.50
CA PRO A 111 10.41 8.42 -11.15
C PRO A 111 10.69 8.36 -9.64
N PHE A 112 10.49 7.18 -9.05
CA PHE A 112 10.68 7.01 -7.61
C PHE A 112 12.15 6.89 -7.22
N GLU A 113 12.95 6.22 -8.05
CA GLU A 113 14.38 5.94 -7.80
C GLU A 113 15.26 6.29 -9.01
N PRO A 114 16.53 6.65 -8.79
CA PRO A 114 17.47 6.87 -9.89
C PRO A 114 17.87 5.52 -10.52
N PRO A 115 17.77 5.35 -11.86
CA PRO A 115 17.99 4.05 -12.52
C PRO A 115 19.47 3.64 -12.57
N ASP A 116 20.40 4.60 -12.57
CA ASP A 116 21.81 4.36 -12.91
C ASP A 116 22.75 4.38 -11.69
N LEU A 117 22.22 4.63 -10.48
CA LEU A 117 23.02 4.67 -9.26
C LEU A 117 22.98 3.34 -8.51
N SER A 118 24.09 3.04 -7.82
CA SER A 118 24.22 1.81 -7.05
C SER A 118 23.39 1.87 -5.77
N SER A 119 22.79 0.72 -5.41
CA SER A 119 22.18 0.53 -4.09
C SER A 119 23.18 -0.08 -3.10
N VAL A 120 22.84 -0.04 -1.81
CA VAL A 120 23.68 -0.59 -0.76
C VAL A 120 22.95 -1.71 -0.03
N TYR A 121 23.62 -2.83 0.15
CA TYR A 121 23.18 -3.90 1.05
C TYR A 121 24.11 -3.92 2.27
N TYR A 122 23.50 -3.94 3.47
CA TYR A 122 24.24 -4.17 4.69
C TYR A 122 23.70 -5.45 5.34
N VAL A 123 24.46 -6.53 5.21
CA VAL A 123 24.03 -7.88 5.59
C VAL A 123 25.15 -8.62 6.29
N ARG A 124 24.84 -9.26 7.42
CA ARG A 124 25.83 -9.99 8.23
C ARG A 124 27.09 -9.16 8.56
N GLY A 125 26.89 -7.89 8.86
CA GLY A 125 27.96 -6.95 9.19
C GLY A 125 28.80 -6.48 8.00
N LYS A 126 28.43 -6.85 6.76
CA LYS A 126 29.14 -6.42 5.55
C LYS A 126 28.34 -5.43 4.74
N ARG A 127 28.98 -4.32 4.39
CA ARG A 127 28.44 -3.31 3.46
C ARG A 127 28.81 -3.69 2.04
N ILE A 128 27.84 -3.88 1.17
CA ILE A 128 28.00 -4.33 -0.22
C ILE A 128 27.31 -3.31 -1.13
N GLN A 129 28.08 -2.69 -2.02
CA GLN A 129 27.54 -1.86 -3.08
C GLN A 129 27.08 -2.76 -4.23
N VAL A 130 25.85 -2.55 -4.69
CA VAL A 130 25.23 -3.31 -5.77
C VAL A 130 24.98 -2.37 -6.93
N THR A 131 25.79 -2.51 -7.96
CA THR A 131 25.67 -1.77 -9.21
C THR A 131 24.77 -2.54 -10.18
N PRO A 132 23.86 -1.88 -10.90
CA PRO A 132 23.02 -2.54 -11.88
C PRO A 132 23.84 -3.38 -12.89
N GLY A 133 23.44 -4.64 -13.09
CA GLY A 133 24.10 -5.55 -14.03
C GLY A 133 25.37 -6.28 -13.49
N GLN A 134 25.85 -5.93 -12.31
CA GLN A 134 27.01 -6.61 -11.72
C GLN A 134 26.60 -7.84 -10.92
N LYS A 135 27.44 -8.90 -10.99
CA LYS A 135 27.31 -10.09 -10.13
C LYS A 135 27.74 -9.72 -8.70
N VAL A 136 26.93 -10.10 -7.73
CA VAL A 136 27.17 -9.83 -6.32
C VAL A 136 27.55 -11.12 -5.60
N GLU A 137 28.62 -11.08 -4.83
CA GLU A 137 28.97 -12.14 -3.88
C GLU A 137 28.29 -11.87 -2.53
N TRP A 138 27.30 -12.70 -2.22
CA TRP A 138 26.53 -12.56 -1.00
C TRP A 138 27.20 -13.28 0.18
N PRO A 139 27.19 -12.71 1.39
CA PRO A 139 27.78 -13.34 2.57
C PRO A 139 26.83 -14.38 3.19
N TYR A 140 26.32 -15.29 2.32
CA TYR A 140 25.43 -16.39 2.67
C TYR A 140 26.05 -17.71 2.22
N GLU A 141 25.89 -18.76 3.01
CA GLU A 141 26.38 -20.11 2.68
C GLU A 141 25.46 -20.80 1.67
N LEU A 142 25.37 -20.19 0.47
CA LEU A 142 24.60 -20.73 -0.64
C LEU A 142 25.20 -22.00 -1.18
N THR A 143 24.38 -22.93 -1.65
CA THR A 143 24.84 -24.10 -2.40
C THR A 143 25.57 -23.67 -3.68
N PRO A 144 26.41 -24.54 -4.29
CA PRO A 144 27.08 -24.22 -5.56
C PRO A 144 26.10 -23.82 -6.66
N GLU A 145 24.94 -24.48 -6.75
CA GLU A 145 23.87 -24.15 -7.70
C GLU A 145 23.25 -22.76 -7.43
N GLU A 146 22.88 -22.48 -6.18
CA GLU A 146 22.30 -21.19 -5.80
C GLU A 146 23.25 -20.02 -6.03
N ARG A 147 24.53 -20.23 -5.76
CA ARG A 147 25.59 -19.25 -6.04
C ARG A 147 25.75 -19.00 -7.54
N ALA A 148 25.63 -20.03 -8.36
CA ALA A 148 25.67 -19.90 -9.81
C ALA A 148 24.45 -19.18 -10.36
N LEU A 149 23.26 -19.48 -9.84
CA LEU A 149 22.00 -18.86 -10.21
C LEU A 149 21.94 -17.37 -9.84
N GLY A 150 22.52 -16.99 -8.70
CA GLY A 150 22.34 -15.65 -8.11
C GLY A 150 20.89 -15.38 -7.71
N VAL A 151 20.62 -14.19 -7.18
CA VAL A 151 19.28 -13.82 -6.67
C VAL A 151 18.19 -13.91 -7.75
N SER A 152 18.46 -13.44 -8.96
CA SER A 152 17.50 -13.48 -10.08
C SER A 152 17.19 -14.92 -10.51
N GLY A 153 18.21 -15.75 -10.65
CA GLY A 153 18.02 -17.17 -11.01
C GLY A 153 17.33 -17.97 -9.91
N MET A 154 17.63 -17.70 -8.64
CA MET A 154 16.89 -18.29 -7.52
C MET A 154 15.41 -17.88 -7.51
N ARG A 155 15.08 -16.58 -7.76
CA ARG A 155 13.68 -16.14 -7.92
C ARG A 155 13.00 -16.85 -9.08
N GLN A 156 13.69 -16.98 -10.23
CA GLN A 156 13.16 -17.73 -11.37
C GLN A 156 12.87 -19.18 -10.98
N LYS A 157 13.82 -19.87 -10.34
CA LYS A 157 13.69 -21.28 -9.98
C LYS A 157 12.62 -21.53 -8.92
N TYR A 158 12.63 -20.76 -7.83
CA TYR A 158 11.82 -21.04 -6.64
C TYR A 158 10.46 -20.35 -6.62
N ILE A 159 10.25 -19.31 -7.45
CA ILE A 159 9.03 -18.51 -7.44
C ILE A 159 8.41 -18.43 -8.83
N TRP A 160 9.11 -17.80 -9.79
CA TRP A 160 8.48 -17.40 -11.05
C TRP A 160 8.12 -18.55 -11.97
N SER A 161 8.86 -19.67 -11.90
CA SER A 161 8.53 -20.91 -12.62
C SER A 161 7.16 -21.47 -12.24
N MET A 162 6.65 -21.12 -11.06
CA MET A 162 5.37 -21.61 -10.53
C MET A 162 4.18 -20.69 -10.85
N LEU A 163 4.42 -19.46 -11.33
CA LEU A 163 3.34 -18.50 -11.55
C LEU A 163 2.33 -18.95 -12.61
N GLY A 164 2.73 -19.85 -13.52
CA GLY A 164 1.80 -20.47 -14.47
C GLY A 164 0.80 -21.43 -13.84
N GLU A 165 1.16 -22.06 -12.71
CA GLU A 165 0.29 -23.02 -12.01
C GLU A 165 -0.81 -22.34 -11.17
N VAL A 166 -0.59 -21.09 -10.73
CA VAL A 166 -1.56 -20.40 -9.87
C VAL A 166 -2.73 -19.78 -10.64
N GLY A 167 -2.74 -19.89 -11.97
CA GLY A 167 -3.77 -19.34 -12.82
C GLY A 167 -3.74 -17.82 -12.98
N ASP A 168 -4.79 -17.27 -13.58
CA ASP A 168 -4.92 -15.82 -13.74
C ASP A 168 -5.39 -15.20 -12.41
N VAL A 169 -4.46 -14.58 -11.69
CA VAL A 169 -4.72 -13.93 -10.40
C VAL A 169 -5.61 -12.68 -10.50
N THR A 170 -5.97 -12.26 -11.72
CA THR A 170 -6.89 -11.14 -11.97
C THR A 170 -8.32 -11.60 -12.23
N ASP A 171 -8.54 -12.91 -12.38
CA ASP A 171 -9.88 -13.48 -12.52
C ASP A 171 -10.65 -13.34 -11.20
N SER A 172 -11.91 -12.97 -11.30
CA SER A 172 -12.80 -12.79 -10.14
C SER A 172 -13.09 -14.09 -9.38
N SER A 173 -12.90 -15.25 -10.01
CA SER A 173 -13.04 -16.59 -9.40
C SER A 173 -11.72 -17.11 -8.80
N TRP A 174 -10.62 -16.35 -8.91
CA TRP A 174 -9.35 -16.77 -8.34
C TRP A 174 -9.38 -16.76 -6.80
N PRO A 175 -8.73 -17.69 -6.11
CA PRO A 175 -7.92 -18.80 -6.64
C PRO A 175 -8.75 -20.04 -6.99
N PRO A 176 -8.35 -20.82 -8.02
CA PRO A 176 -8.99 -22.10 -8.35
C PRO A 176 -8.93 -23.09 -7.18
N PRO A 177 -9.90 -24.04 -7.06
CA PRO A 177 -9.93 -24.99 -5.95
C PRO A 177 -8.66 -25.81 -5.76
N GLU A 178 -8.02 -26.25 -6.84
CA GLU A 178 -6.77 -27.01 -6.81
C GLU A 178 -5.58 -26.16 -6.32
N VAL A 179 -5.58 -24.88 -6.59
CA VAL A 179 -4.57 -23.93 -6.10
C VAL A 179 -4.76 -23.67 -4.60
N LEU A 180 -6.01 -23.54 -4.15
CA LEU A 180 -6.34 -23.43 -2.72
C LEU A 180 -5.89 -24.67 -1.97
N GLU A 181 -6.26 -25.86 -2.43
CA GLU A 181 -5.91 -27.13 -1.80
C GLU A 181 -4.40 -27.28 -1.63
N LYS A 182 -3.65 -26.91 -2.69
CA LYS A 182 -2.19 -27.10 -2.73
C LYS A 182 -1.44 -26.09 -1.89
N TYR A 183 -1.84 -24.82 -1.84
CA TYR A 183 -1.01 -23.73 -1.34
C TYR A 183 -1.60 -22.90 -0.21
N ASP A 184 -2.92 -22.95 0.05
CA ASP A 184 -3.55 -22.03 1.01
C ASP A 184 -2.99 -22.17 2.43
N ARG A 185 -2.73 -23.41 2.87
CA ARG A 185 -2.20 -23.69 4.22
C ARG A 185 -0.68 -23.57 4.35
N MET A 186 0.00 -23.29 3.25
CA MET A 186 1.46 -23.17 3.21
C MET A 186 1.90 -21.74 3.46
N ASN A 187 2.94 -21.55 4.26
CA ASN A 187 3.58 -20.26 4.39
C ASN A 187 4.67 -20.06 3.32
N ARG A 188 5.12 -18.82 3.15
CA ARG A 188 6.13 -18.43 2.17
C ARG A 188 7.44 -19.20 2.29
N SER A 189 7.97 -19.35 3.50
CA SER A 189 9.25 -20.02 3.73
C SER A 189 9.15 -21.52 3.50
N ASP A 190 8.03 -22.16 3.90
CA ASP A 190 7.80 -23.58 3.62
C ASP A 190 7.62 -23.83 2.13
N PHE A 191 6.96 -22.89 1.41
CA PHE A 191 6.87 -22.98 -0.03
C PHE A 191 8.26 -22.98 -0.68
N TRP A 192 9.15 -22.05 -0.34
CA TRP A 192 10.50 -22.02 -0.90
C TRP A 192 11.31 -23.28 -0.55
N ARG A 193 11.17 -23.77 0.69
CA ARG A 193 11.82 -25.02 1.13
C ARG A 193 11.31 -26.22 0.31
N SER A 194 10.01 -26.29 0.04
CA SER A 194 9.44 -27.37 -0.79
C SER A 194 9.94 -27.33 -2.24
N ARG A 195 10.45 -26.16 -2.70
CA ARG A 195 11.08 -25.99 -4.00
C ARG A 195 12.58 -26.29 -4.00
N GLY A 196 13.14 -26.69 -2.88
CA GLY A 196 14.56 -27.04 -2.72
C GLY A 196 15.47 -25.85 -2.38
N ALA A 197 14.89 -24.71 -1.95
CA ALA A 197 15.69 -23.57 -1.48
C ALA A 197 16.37 -23.93 -0.14
N SER A 198 17.67 -23.65 -0.05
CA SER A 198 18.43 -23.80 1.20
C SER A 198 17.97 -22.76 2.25
N PRO A 199 18.22 -22.98 3.55
CA PRO A 199 17.94 -21.97 4.57
C PRO A 199 18.59 -20.60 4.27
N GLU A 200 19.79 -20.62 3.70
CA GLU A 200 20.55 -19.42 3.33
C GLU A 200 19.95 -18.69 2.13
N ALA A 201 19.46 -19.43 1.14
CA ALA A 201 18.72 -18.86 0.01
C ALA A 201 17.39 -18.24 0.48
N ILE A 202 16.67 -18.90 1.40
CA ILE A 202 15.44 -18.37 2.00
C ILE A 202 15.73 -17.07 2.74
N ALA A 203 16.81 -17.02 3.54
CA ALA A 203 17.20 -15.80 4.24
C ALA A 203 17.53 -14.65 3.28
N LEU A 204 18.29 -14.94 2.21
CA LEU A 204 18.64 -13.93 1.20
C LEU A 204 17.43 -13.45 0.39
N LEU A 205 16.55 -14.35 -0.03
CA LEU A 205 15.34 -14.00 -0.78
C LEU A 205 14.31 -13.23 0.07
N GLY A 206 14.31 -13.48 1.38
CA GLY A 206 13.45 -12.78 2.35
C GLY A 206 13.98 -11.45 2.84
N LEU A 207 15.20 -11.06 2.45
CA LEU A 207 15.89 -9.86 2.94
C LEU A 207 15.07 -8.57 2.68
N GLY A 208 15.01 -7.70 3.67
CA GLY A 208 14.23 -6.45 3.59
C GLY A 208 12.71 -6.64 3.62
N GLY A 209 12.24 -7.88 3.75
CA GLY A 209 10.84 -8.27 3.86
C GLY A 209 10.38 -8.49 5.30
N ILE A 210 9.23 -9.12 5.45
CA ILE A 210 8.68 -9.50 6.76
C ILE A 210 9.45 -10.67 7.37
N ASP A 211 9.42 -10.74 8.69
CA ASP A 211 9.92 -11.88 9.44
C ASP A 211 8.82 -12.96 9.56
N ASP A 212 8.94 -14.04 8.78
CA ASP A 212 7.97 -15.15 8.77
C ASP A 212 7.84 -15.88 10.11
N ARG A 213 8.76 -15.65 11.06
CA ARG A 213 8.65 -16.20 12.43
C ARG A 213 7.56 -15.49 13.24
N VAL A 214 7.17 -14.29 12.85
CA VAL A 214 6.21 -13.44 13.59
C VAL A 214 4.96 -13.14 12.77
N GLU A 215 5.12 -12.80 11.50
CA GLU A 215 4.01 -12.51 10.57
C GLU A 215 4.11 -13.45 9.37
N THR A 216 3.44 -14.59 9.49
CA THR A 216 3.51 -15.66 8.50
C THR A 216 2.64 -15.30 7.29
N TRP A 217 3.25 -14.97 6.16
CA TRP A 217 2.53 -14.76 4.91
C TRP A 217 2.16 -16.08 4.26
N SER A 218 0.92 -16.17 3.75
CA SER A 218 0.50 -17.27 2.90
C SER A 218 1.38 -17.36 1.64
N ALA A 219 1.69 -18.59 1.22
CA ALA A 219 2.35 -18.83 -0.06
C ALA A 219 1.52 -18.29 -1.22
N LEU A 220 0.18 -18.42 -1.18
CA LEU A 220 -0.72 -17.85 -2.18
C LEU A 220 -0.64 -16.33 -2.22
N TYR A 221 -0.57 -15.67 -1.06
CA TYR A 221 -0.40 -14.22 -0.99
C TYR A 221 0.89 -13.76 -1.67
N MET A 222 1.99 -14.46 -1.39
CA MET A 222 3.27 -14.21 -2.05
C MET A 222 3.20 -14.45 -3.56
N LEU A 223 2.68 -15.60 -4.00
CA LEU A 223 2.60 -15.96 -5.43
C LEU A 223 1.73 -14.99 -6.21
N ARG A 224 0.56 -14.59 -5.66
CA ARG A 224 -0.30 -13.56 -6.23
C ARG A 224 0.43 -12.24 -6.43
N ASN A 225 1.15 -11.77 -5.41
CA ASN A 225 1.92 -10.53 -5.50
C ASN A 225 3.02 -10.62 -6.58
N HIS A 226 3.72 -11.74 -6.69
CA HIS A 226 4.71 -11.95 -7.74
C HIS A 226 4.08 -12.00 -9.14
N ALA A 227 2.92 -12.64 -9.29
CA ALA A 227 2.20 -12.71 -10.57
C ALA A 227 1.75 -11.32 -11.03
N LEU A 228 1.16 -10.53 -10.14
CA LEU A 228 0.72 -9.17 -10.42
C LEU A 228 1.87 -8.22 -10.78
N ASN A 229 3.01 -8.38 -10.10
CA ASN A 229 4.18 -7.52 -10.32
C ASN A 229 5.16 -8.06 -11.39
N ARG A 230 4.79 -9.13 -12.12
CA ARG A 230 5.69 -9.74 -13.12
C ARG A 230 6.08 -8.77 -14.25
N LYS A 231 5.19 -7.84 -14.61
CA LYS A 231 5.41 -6.85 -15.67
C LYS A 231 5.84 -5.48 -15.13
N LEU A 232 6.16 -5.39 -13.86
CA LEU A 232 6.61 -4.15 -13.24
C LEU A 232 8.01 -3.79 -13.76
N ASN A 233 8.13 -2.59 -14.34
CA ASN A 233 9.41 -2.05 -14.79
C ASN A 233 9.80 -0.80 -13.98
N HIS A 234 8.81 0.05 -13.62
CA HIS A 234 9.06 1.34 -13.01
C HIS A 234 8.13 1.63 -11.84
N TYR A 235 8.67 2.32 -10.85
CA TYR A 235 7.90 2.98 -9.80
C TYR A 235 7.90 4.48 -10.02
N TYR A 236 6.75 5.09 -9.75
CA TYR A 236 6.56 6.54 -9.75
C TYR A 236 6.10 7.03 -8.38
N LYS A 237 6.15 8.35 -8.20
CA LYS A 237 5.50 9.10 -7.11
C LYS A 237 4.87 10.36 -7.70
N ILE A 238 3.85 10.91 -7.05
CA ILE A 238 3.24 12.17 -7.49
C ILE A 238 4.15 13.32 -7.05
N ARG A 239 4.52 14.18 -8.00
CA ARG A 239 5.30 15.39 -7.74
C ARG A 239 4.55 16.30 -6.77
N GLY A 240 5.20 16.72 -5.69
CA GLY A 240 4.60 17.51 -4.63
C GLY A 240 3.91 16.69 -3.53
N GLY A 241 3.80 15.37 -3.70
CA GLY A 241 3.30 14.44 -2.70
C GLY A 241 2.08 13.63 -3.15
N ASN A 242 2.02 12.37 -2.74
CA ASN A 242 0.93 11.47 -3.11
C ASN A 242 -0.42 11.90 -2.50
N ASP A 243 -0.42 12.71 -1.43
CA ASP A 243 -1.62 13.28 -0.82
C ASP A 243 -2.38 14.24 -1.74
N LEU A 244 -1.76 14.70 -2.83
CA LEU A 244 -2.43 15.49 -3.85
C LEU A 244 -3.55 14.70 -4.54
N LEU A 245 -3.43 13.37 -4.65
CA LEU A 245 -4.47 12.54 -5.26
C LEU A 245 -5.77 12.54 -4.44
N PRO A 246 -5.80 12.17 -3.14
CA PRO A 246 -7.01 12.30 -2.34
C PRO A 246 -7.48 13.75 -2.18
N LYS A 247 -6.59 14.74 -2.16
CA LYS A 247 -6.96 16.16 -2.14
C LYS A 247 -7.69 16.59 -3.42
N ALA A 248 -7.26 16.07 -4.58
CA ALA A 248 -7.92 16.36 -5.86
C ALA A 248 -9.33 15.76 -5.95
N PHE A 249 -9.54 14.56 -5.40
CA PHE A 249 -10.89 14.02 -5.22
C PHE A 249 -11.73 14.89 -4.28
N ALA A 250 -11.17 15.23 -3.10
CA ALA A 250 -11.87 16.00 -2.08
C ALA A 250 -12.30 17.38 -2.58
N ALA A 251 -11.47 18.05 -3.37
CA ALA A 251 -11.82 19.34 -3.98
C ALA A 251 -13.03 19.24 -4.92
N ARG A 252 -13.21 18.11 -5.60
CA ARG A 252 -14.36 17.86 -6.49
C ARG A 252 -15.62 17.40 -5.75
N LEU A 253 -15.46 16.93 -4.53
CA LEU A 253 -16.54 16.44 -3.67
C LEU A 253 -16.91 17.44 -2.55
N ALA A 254 -16.13 18.47 -2.36
CA ALA A 254 -16.22 19.55 -1.37
C ALA A 254 -17.33 19.41 -0.30
N GLU A 255 -18.53 19.87 -0.60
CA GLU A 255 -19.68 19.92 0.32
C GLU A 255 -20.25 18.53 0.69
N LYS A 256 -19.81 17.47 0.00
CA LYS A 256 -20.26 16.10 0.26
C LYS A 256 -19.47 15.40 1.36
N ILE A 257 -18.35 15.98 1.80
CA ILE A 257 -17.48 15.39 2.82
C ILE A 257 -17.68 16.11 4.15
N ARG A 258 -18.08 15.37 5.16
CA ARG A 258 -18.14 15.82 6.55
C ARG A 258 -16.92 15.30 7.30
N TYR A 259 -15.98 16.18 7.56
CA TYR A 259 -14.79 15.88 8.35
C TYR A 259 -15.10 15.88 9.85
N ALA A 260 -14.17 15.38 10.68
CA ALA A 260 -14.32 15.25 12.13
C ALA A 260 -15.65 14.59 12.53
N SER A 261 -16.04 13.56 11.76
CA SER A 261 -17.34 12.89 11.86
C SER A 261 -17.17 11.37 12.00
N PRO A 262 -16.49 10.87 13.06
CA PRO A 262 -16.31 9.45 13.29
C PRO A 262 -17.66 8.75 13.48
N VAL A 263 -17.89 7.70 12.68
CA VAL A 263 -19.07 6.84 12.82
C VAL A 263 -18.84 5.87 13.95
N VAL A 264 -19.80 5.75 14.85
CA VAL A 264 -19.75 4.87 16.03
C VAL A 264 -20.75 3.72 15.95
N ARG A 265 -21.84 3.88 15.18
CA ARG A 265 -22.82 2.82 15.00
C ARG A 265 -23.45 2.87 13.61
N ILE A 266 -23.75 1.69 13.06
CA ILE A 266 -24.50 1.48 11.83
C ILE A 266 -25.73 0.63 12.17
N GLU A 267 -26.91 1.12 11.79
CA GLU A 267 -28.15 0.36 11.84
C GLU A 267 -28.59 0.10 10.41
N HIS A 268 -29.04 -1.12 10.10
CA HIS A 268 -29.48 -1.48 8.76
C HIS A 268 -30.71 -2.40 8.75
N SER A 269 -31.47 -2.31 7.68
CA SER A 269 -32.66 -3.12 7.45
C SER A 269 -32.88 -3.31 5.94
N ALA A 270 -33.96 -4.00 5.57
CA ALA A 270 -34.39 -4.10 4.18
C ALA A 270 -34.77 -2.73 3.58
N GLN A 271 -35.20 -1.76 4.40
CA GLN A 271 -35.65 -0.43 3.97
C GLN A 271 -34.47 0.53 3.75
N GLY A 272 -33.34 0.34 4.44
CA GLY A 272 -32.20 1.26 4.31
C GLY A 272 -31.20 1.13 5.44
N VAL A 273 -30.41 2.19 5.58
CA VAL A 273 -29.29 2.26 6.52
C VAL A 273 -29.34 3.56 7.31
N LYS A 274 -28.82 3.53 8.54
CA LYS A 274 -28.62 4.71 9.39
C LYS A 274 -27.20 4.65 9.97
N ALA A 275 -26.45 5.72 9.81
CA ALA A 275 -25.17 5.93 10.46
C ALA A 275 -25.33 6.87 11.65
N VAL A 276 -24.81 6.50 12.81
CA VAL A 276 -24.66 7.37 13.99
C VAL A 276 -23.20 7.78 14.08
N PHE A 277 -22.96 9.07 14.10
CA PHE A 277 -21.61 9.64 14.13
C PHE A 277 -21.51 10.79 15.12
N GLN A 278 -20.32 11.02 15.62
CA GLN A 278 -20.03 12.16 16.49
C GLN A 278 -19.61 13.36 15.63
N HIS A 279 -20.15 14.54 15.91
CA HIS A 279 -19.73 15.77 15.25
C HIS A 279 -19.92 16.95 16.20
N ALA A 280 -18.92 17.81 16.30
CA ALA A 280 -18.94 19.00 17.19
C ALA A 280 -19.43 18.67 18.63
N GLY A 281 -18.96 17.57 19.20
CA GLY A 281 -19.28 17.16 20.57
C GLY A 281 -20.64 16.50 20.78
N SER A 282 -21.45 16.33 19.72
CA SER A 282 -22.77 15.69 19.78
C SER A 282 -22.91 14.52 18.84
N TYR A 283 -23.81 13.58 19.17
CA TYR A 283 -24.18 12.50 18.28
C TYR A 283 -25.22 12.98 17.27
N GLN A 284 -24.95 12.71 16.00
CA GLN A 284 -25.86 12.99 14.90
C GLN A 284 -26.17 11.70 14.14
N THR A 285 -27.25 11.72 13.38
CA THR A 285 -27.68 10.58 12.56
C THR A 285 -27.88 11.00 11.11
N LEU A 286 -27.56 10.08 10.19
CA LEU A 286 -27.83 10.22 8.76
C LEU A 286 -28.46 8.92 8.26
N THR A 287 -29.53 9.04 7.45
CA THR A 287 -30.22 7.90 6.84
C THR A 287 -30.07 7.91 5.32
N ALA A 288 -29.94 6.73 4.72
CA ALA A 288 -29.80 6.56 3.29
C ALA A 288 -30.39 5.21 2.83
N GLY A 289 -30.50 5.03 1.51
CA GLY A 289 -30.83 3.73 0.93
C GLY A 289 -29.70 2.72 1.01
N TYR A 290 -28.46 3.19 0.91
CA TYR A 290 -27.25 2.37 0.85
C TYR A 290 -26.10 2.97 1.67
N LEU A 291 -25.21 2.09 2.12
CA LEU A 291 -23.99 2.50 2.82
C LEU A 291 -22.78 1.80 2.22
N ILE A 292 -21.70 2.54 2.01
CA ILE A 292 -20.38 2.00 1.67
C ILE A 292 -19.45 2.18 2.88
N CYS A 293 -19.00 1.07 3.44
CA CYS A 293 -17.99 1.06 4.49
C CYS A 293 -16.59 1.00 3.85
N ALA A 294 -15.87 2.13 3.88
CA ALA A 294 -14.55 2.27 3.26
C ALA A 294 -13.43 2.48 4.30
N VAL A 295 -13.63 1.94 5.52
CA VAL A 295 -12.63 1.97 6.59
C VAL A 295 -11.92 0.62 6.73
N PRO A 296 -10.66 0.60 7.20
CA PRO A 296 -9.94 -0.66 7.45
C PRO A 296 -10.70 -1.55 8.44
N PHE A 297 -10.69 -2.86 8.26
CA PHE A 297 -11.33 -3.78 9.20
C PHE A 297 -10.77 -3.66 10.62
N ALA A 298 -9.49 -3.32 10.77
CA ALA A 298 -8.90 -3.01 12.07
C ALA A 298 -9.59 -1.84 12.80
N VAL A 299 -10.27 -0.95 12.08
CA VAL A 299 -11.08 0.16 12.62
C VAL A 299 -12.56 -0.23 12.65
N GLN A 300 -13.06 -0.91 11.62
CA GLN A 300 -14.45 -1.35 11.48
C GLN A 300 -14.97 -2.12 12.71
N LYS A 301 -14.13 -2.98 13.31
CA LYS A 301 -14.48 -3.75 14.53
C LYS A 301 -14.88 -2.91 15.73
N ASN A 302 -14.59 -1.60 15.72
CA ASN A 302 -14.97 -0.67 16.79
C ASN A 302 -16.28 0.06 16.48
N ILE A 303 -16.90 -0.16 15.32
CA ILE A 303 -18.20 0.40 14.93
C ILE A 303 -19.27 -0.62 15.27
N GLU A 304 -20.20 -0.25 16.15
CA GLU A 304 -21.35 -1.09 16.49
C GLU A 304 -22.24 -1.27 15.25
N VAL A 305 -22.70 -2.49 14.98
CA VAL A 305 -23.58 -2.80 13.83
C VAL A 305 -24.81 -3.54 14.32
N SER A 306 -25.99 -3.04 13.96
CA SER A 306 -27.28 -3.62 14.35
C SER A 306 -28.26 -3.71 13.16
N PRO A 307 -28.80 -4.91 12.87
CA PRO A 307 -28.39 -6.22 13.38
C PRO A 307 -26.94 -6.54 13.02
N ALA A 308 -26.34 -7.47 13.72
CA ALA A 308 -24.97 -7.91 13.47
C ALA A 308 -24.79 -8.45 12.05
N PHE A 309 -23.61 -8.31 11.48
CA PHE A 309 -23.24 -8.94 10.22
C PHE A 309 -23.28 -10.47 10.31
N SER A 310 -23.26 -11.16 9.16
CA SER A 310 -23.08 -12.60 9.11
C SER A 310 -21.83 -13.04 9.89
N VAL A 311 -21.84 -14.27 10.42
CA VAL A 311 -20.72 -14.83 11.19
C VAL A 311 -19.43 -14.81 10.36
N GLU A 312 -19.53 -15.07 9.07
CA GLU A 312 -18.41 -15.08 8.13
C GLU A 312 -17.84 -13.67 7.93
N LYS A 313 -18.70 -12.66 7.79
CA LYS A 313 -18.26 -11.25 7.68
C LYS A 313 -17.61 -10.78 8.98
N GLN A 314 -18.19 -11.08 10.13
CA GLN A 314 -17.59 -10.76 11.42
C GLN A 314 -16.20 -11.40 11.57
N ARG A 315 -16.08 -12.69 11.21
CA ARG A 315 -14.77 -13.39 11.20
C ARG A 315 -13.77 -12.67 10.30
N ALA A 316 -14.16 -12.25 9.10
CA ALA A 316 -13.28 -11.52 8.19
C ALA A 316 -12.82 -10.17 8.81
N ILE A 317 -13.73 -9.42 9.44
CA ILE A 317 -13.43 -8.16 10.11
C ILE A 317 -12.48 -8.36 11.30
N GLU A 318 -12.67 -9.40 12.07
CA GLU A 318 -11.88 -9.66 13.28
C GLU A 318 -10.49 -10.23 12.97
N GLN A 319 -10.39 -11.12 11.98
CA GLN A 319 -9.22 -11.96 11.77
C GLN A 319 -8.32 -11.52 10.61
N LEU A 320 -8.76 -10.62 9.72
CA LEU A 320 -7.89 -10.11 8.65
C LEU A 320 -6.74 -9.31 9.29
N PRO A 321 -5.49 -9.78 9.14
CA PRO A 321 -4.37 -9.12 9.78
C PRO A 321 -3.94 -7.87 9.02
N TYR A 322 -3.32 -6.94 9.75
CA TYR A 322 -2.67 -5.75 9.20
C TYR A 322 -1.19 -5.74 9.55
N LEU A 323 -0.37 -5.46 8.55
CA LEU A 323 1.07 -5.33 8.68
C LEU A 323 1.42 -4.12 9.53
N SER A 324 2.26 -4.35 10.55
CA SER A 324 2.90 -3.27 11.29
C SER A 324 3.99 -2.64 10.43
N ALA A 325 3.93 -1.32 10.26
CA ALA A 325 4.95 -0.59 9.53
C ALA A 325 5.15 0.81 10.11
N SER A 326 6.43 1.17 10.28
CA SER A 326 6.85 2.48 10.74
C SER A 326 7.79 3.11 9.73
N LYS A 327 7.76 4.42 9.63
CA LYS A 327 8.68 5.20 8.81
C LYS A 327 9.39 6.22 9.68
N ILE A 328 10.71 6.25 9.56
CA ILE A 328 11.57 7.18 10.27
C ILE A 328 12.34 7.95 9.23
N PHE A 329 12.11 9.24 9.18
CA PHE A 329 12.71 10.14 8.20
C PHE A 329 13.85 10.91 8.86
N LEU A 330 15.01 10.88 8.23
CA LEU A 330 16.23 11.52 8.69
C LEU A 330 16.66 12.55 7.64
N GLN A 331 16.52 13.85 7.96
CA GLN A 331 16.96 14.90 7.07
C GLN A 331 18.48 15.11 7.18
N SER A 332 19.12 15.23 6.04
CA SER A 332 20.55 15.51 5.87
C SER A 332 20.78 16.86 5.20
N ARG A 333 21.79 17.59 5.63
CA ARG A 333 22.22 18.89 5.04
C ARG A 333 22.56 18.80 3.56
N LYS A 334 22.98 17.62 3.09
CA LYS A 334 23.31 17.36 1.68
C LYS A 334 23.06 15.90 1.33
N ARG A 335 22.84 15.62 0.05
CA ARG A 335 22.72 14.26 -0.48
C ARG A 335 24.10 13.68 -0.76
N PHE A 336 24.92 13.51 0.31
CA PHE A 336 26.31 13.07 0.19
C PHE A 336 26.43 11.72 -0.52
N TRP A 337 25.46 10.81 -0.36
CA TRP A 337 25.43 9.51 -1.03
C TRP A 337 25.43 9.63 -2.56
N VAL A 338 24.80 10.67 -3.14
CA VAL A 338 24.79 10.89 -4.59
C VAL A 338 26.19 11.20 -5.11
N SER A 339 27.00 11.99 -4.37
CA SER A 339 28.38 12.26 -4.75
C SER A 339 29.29 11.03 -4.70
N GLU A 340 28.86 9.97 -3.99
CA GLU A 340 29.54 8.69 -3.92
C GLU A 340 29.03 7.69 -4.98
N GLY A 341 28.15 8.12 -5.91
CA GLY A 341 27.54 7.25 -6.92
C GLY A 341 26.46 6.33 -6.39
N LEU A 342 25.88 6.64 -5.21
CA LEU A 342 24.88 5.83 -4.54
C LEU A 342 23.48 6.43 -4.69
N SER A 343 22.50 5.56 -4.81
CA SER A 343 21.09 5.93 -5.02
C SER A 343 20.37 6.43 -3.77
N GLY A 344 20.93 6.20 -2.58
CA GLY A 344 20.23 6.37 -1.32
C GLY A 344 19.27 5.22 -0.97
N PHE A 345 19.23 4.14 -1.80
CA PHE A 345 18.44 2.94 -1.53
C PHE A 345 19.32 1.85 -0.90
N GLY A 346 18.83 1.27 0.19
CA GLY A 346 19.54 0.22 0.91
C GLY A 346 18.58 -0.87 1.40
N THR A 347 19.10 -2.10 1.46
CA THR A 347 18.41 -3.26 2.03
C THR A 347 19.32 -3.90 3.06
N THR A 348 18.76 -4.31 4.20
CA THR A 348 19.56 -4.79 5.32
C THR A 348 18.83 -5.86 6.13
N ASP A 349 19.59 -6.69 6.84
CA ASP A 349 19.12 -7.56 7.92
C ASP A 349 19.04 -6.84 9.28
N LEU A 350 19.44 -5.58 9.34
CA LEU A 350 19.21 -4.74 10.51
C LEU A 350 17.71 -4.47 10.71
N PRO A 351 17.28 -4.15 11.95
CA PRO A 351 15.88 -3.87 12.25
C PRO A 351 15.20 -2.78 11.44
N ILE A 352 15.93 -1.86 10.80
CA ILE A 352 15.34 -0.86 9.90
C ILE A 352 14.94 -1.43 8.53
N SER A 353 15.27 -2.68 8.22
CA SER A 353 14.89 -3.43 7.02
C SER A 353 15.30 -2.79 5.69
N GLN A 354 14.94 -1.55 5.45
CA GLN A 354 15.23 -0.83 4.20
C GLN A 354 15.52 0.66 4.47
N VAL A 355 16.31 1.26 3.58
CA VAL A 355 16.57 2.71 3.53
C VAL A 355 16.24 3.23 2.14
N TRP A 356 15.54 4.35 2.03
CA TRP A 356 15.17 4.97 0.76
C TRP A 356 15.46 6.48 0.76
N ASP A 357 16.12 6.97 -0.29
CA ASP A 357 16.13 8.41 -0.60
C ASP A 357 14.75 8.80 -1.13
N VAL A 358 13.96 9.46 -0.31
CA VAL A 358 12.62 9.93 -0.68
C VAL A 358 12.63 11.28 -1.38
N THR A 359 13.82 11.91 -1.50
CA THR A 359 13.99 13.25 -2.08
C THR A 359 14.49 13.26 -3.52
N TYR A 360 14.71 12.09 -4.13
CA TYR A 360 15.03 12.02 -5.56
C TYR A 360 14.02 12.83 -6.39
N LYS A 361 14.51 13.67 -7.33
CA LYS A 361 13.74 14.65 -8.12
C LYS A 361 13.14 15.83 -7.34
N GLN A 362 13.35 15.94 -6.03
CA GLN A 362 13.01 17.17 -5.32
C GLN A 362 14.17 18.20 -5.44
N PRO A 363 13.86 19.50 -5.49
CA PRO A 363 14.88 20.54 -5.61
C PRO A 363 15.73 20.68 -4.31
N GLY A 364 16.77 21.51 -4.37
CA GLY A 364 17.63 21.81 -3.22
C GLY A 364 18.79 20.83 -3.05
N THR A 365 19.60 21.09 -2.04
CA THR A 365 20.79 20.31 -1.71
C THR A 365 20.55 19.29 -0.61
N ARG A 366 19.59 19.58 0.27
CA ARG A 366 19.20 18.71 1.37
C ARG A 366 18.54 17.42 0.87
N GLY A 367 18.67 16.38 1.64
CA GLY A 367 18.05 15.08 1.35
C GLY A 367 17.38 14.48 2.58
N ILE A 368 16.52 13.49 2.33
CA ILE A 368 15.87 12.72 3.39
C ILE A 368 16.09 11.24 3.11
N LEU A 369 16.75 10.54 4.02
CA LEU A 369 16.78 9.08 4.05
C LEU A 369 15.66 8.58 4.97
N GLN A 370 14.83 7.70 4.44
CA GLN A 370 13.77 7.03 5.17
C GLN A 370 14.23 5.64 5.60
N ALA A 371 14.24 5.34 6.89
CA ALA A 371 14.30 3.98 7.40
C ALA A 371 12.88 3.39 7.47
N PHE A 372 12.73 2.09 7.11
CA PHE A 372 11.42 1.45 6.97
C PHE A 372 11.35 0.13 7.76
N PRO A 373 11.34 0.17 9.10
CA PRO A 373 11.08 -1.01 9.90
C PRO A 373 9.65 -1.53 9.65
N ILE A 374 9.53 -2.86 9.51
CA ILE A 374 8.26 -3.55 9.28
C ILE A 374 8.11 -4.73 10.24
N SER A 375 6.89 -5.26 10.37
CA SER A 375 6.58 -6.46 11.17
C SER A 375 7.02 -6.30 12.63
N LEU A 376 7.73 -7.26 13.20
CA LEU A 376 8.23 -7.24 14.58
C LEU A 376 9.08 -6.01 14.89
N HIS A 377 9.91 -5.60 13.94
CA HIS A 377 10.79 -4.43 14.13
C HIS A 377 9.98 -3.13 14.21
N SER A 378 8.93 -3.01 13.43
CA SER A 378 8.01 -1.88 13.53
C SER A 378 7.30 -1.82 14.87
N ARG A 379 6.77 -2.96 15.36
CA ARG A 379 6.13 -3.02 16.70
C ARG A 379 7.08 -2.61 17.82
N ARG A 380 8.35 -3.04 17.73
CA ARG A 380 9.38 -2.63 18.69
C ARG A 380 9.62 -1.11 18.62
N VAL A 381 9.74 -0.56 17.44
CA VAL A 381 9.90 0.88 17.21
C VAL A 381 8.70 1.67 17.71
N THR A 382 7.49 1.17 17.50
CA THR A 382 6.24 1.78 17.98
C THR A 382 6.25 1.98 19.50
N GLY A 383 6.83 1.05 20.26
CA GLY A 383 6.97 1.18 21.72
C GLY A 383 8.01 2.18 22.23
N MET A 384 8.79 2.82 21.35
CA MET A 384 9.82 3.80 21.70
C MET A 384 9.26 5.22 21.66
N ALA A 385 9.86 6.16 22.41
CA ALA A 385 9.62 7.58 22.23
C ALA A 385 10.17 8.06 20.89
N GLU A 386 9.63 9.14 20.31
CA GLU A 386 10.02 9.60 18.96
C GLU A 386 11.52 9.86 18.82
N ARG A 387 12.14 10.50 19.81
CA ARG A 387 13.59 10.75 19.83
C ARG A 387 14.40 9.44 19.84
N GLU A 388 13.92 8.44 20.54
CA GLU A 388 14.57 7.11 20.56
C GLU A 388 14.45 6.42 19.20
N ARG A 389 13.30 6.52 18.53
CA ARG A 389 13.09 6.01 17.16
C ARG A 389 14.08 6.64 16.18
N ILE A 390 14.25 7.96 16.26
CA ILE A 390 15.17 8.71 15.40
C ILE A 390 16.62 8.27 15.65
N ASN A 391 17.07 8.22 16.90
CA ASN A 391 18.41 7.79 17.24
C ASN A 391 18.68 6.33 16.84
N PHE A 392 17.70 5.45 17.05
CA PHE A 392 17.76 4.06 16.63
C PHE A 392 17.94 3.90 15.12
N ALA A 393 17.19 4.67 14.32
CA ALA A 393 17.32 4.65 12.87
C ALA A 393 18.63 5.29 12.40
N LEU A 394 19.03 6.43 12.99
CA LEU A 394 20.24 7.15 12.64
C LEU A 394 21.48 6.29 12.82
N ALA A 395 21.59 5.57 13.94
CA ALA A 395 22.71 4.65 14.19
C ALA A 395 22.83 3.55 13.15
N GLN A 396 21.71 3.02 12.66
CA GLN A 396 21.71 1.93 11.68
C GLN A 396 21.88 2.46 10.24
N VAL A 397 21.31 3.61 9.93
CA VAL A 397 21.52 4.28 8.63
C VAL A 397 22.98 4.66 8.47
N GLU A 398 23.68 5.10 9.54
CA GLU A 398 25.12 5.37 9.54
C GLU A 398 25.96 4.15 9.11
N MET A 399 25.54 2.92 9.50
CA MET A 399 26.23 1.70 9.08
C MET A 399 26.09 1.43 7.57
N ILE A 400 24.98 1.88 6.97
CA ILE A 400 24.67 1.70 5.54
C ILE A 400 25.23 2.85 4.70
N TYR A 401 25.05 4.08 5.19
CA TYR A 401 25.45 5.34 4.60
C TYR A 401 26.33 6.13 5.59
N PRO A 402 27.62 5.79 5.71
CA PRO A 402 28.57 6.51 6.58
C PRO A 402 28.60 7.99 6.24
N GLY A 403 28.56 8.84 7.26
CA GLY A 403 28.42 10.28 7.15
C GLY A 403 27.01 10.80 7.40
N MET A 404 26.01 9.91 7.58
CA MET A 404 24.66 10.35 7.90
C MET A 404 24.60 11.09 9.24
N GLN A 405 25.33 10.64 10.26
CA GLN A 405 25.38 11.33 11.56
C GLN A 405 26.01 12.72 11.45
N GLU A 406 27.08 12.87 10.66
CA GLU A 406 27.74 14.17 10.43
C GLU A 406 26.78 15.18 9.79
N HIS A 407 25.96 14.73 8.85
CA HIS A 407 25.09 15.60 8.07
C HIS A 407 23.66 15.67 8.57
N PHE A 408 23.32 14.97 9.66
CA PHE A 408 21.99 14.92 10.25
C PHE A 408 21.55 16.29 10.79
N GLU A 409 20.32 16.71 10.45
CA GLU A 409 19.73 17.98 10.91
C GLU A 409 18.48 17.77 11.76
N GLY A 410 17.80 16.63 11.63
CA GLY A 410 16.57 16.34 12.34
C GLY A 410 15.79 15.21 11.69
N GLY A 411 14.73 14.81 12.34
CA GLY A 411 13.89 13.71 11.84
C GLY A 411 12.47 13.77 12.37
N VAL A 412 11.61 12.97 11.77
CA VAL A 412 10.21 12.78 12.17
C VAL A 412 9.80 11.33 11.93
N THR A 413 8.84 10.85 12.70
CA THR A 413 8.41 9.45 12.61
C THR A 413 6.91 9.32 12.36
N LYS A 414 6.52 8.23 11.70
CA LYS A 414 5.12 7.79 11.59
C LYS A 414 5.04 6.29 11.84
N CYS A 415 4.38 5.91 12.92
CA CYS A 415 4.01 4.54 13.23
C CYS A 415 2.52 4.35 12.90
N TRP A 416 2.20 3.41 12.00
CA TRP A 416 0.81 3.21 11.57
C TRP A 416 -0.02 2.43 12.60
N ASP A 417 0.61 1.67 13.50
CA ASP A 417 -0.07 0.96 14.59
C ASP A 417 -0.68 1.91 15.64
N GLU A 418 -0.02 3.07 15.88
CA GLU A 418 -0.50 4.11 16.80
C GLU A 418 -1.64 4.95 16.21
N ASP A 419 -1.84 4.86 14.91
CA ASP A 419 -2.85 5.66 14.24
C ASP A 419 -4.24 5.11 14.52
N GLU A 420 -5.05 5.89 15.25
CA GLU A 420 -6.40 5.51 15.71
C GLU A 420 -7.31 5.05 14.57
N TRP A 421 -7.18 5.69 13.39
CA TRP A 421 -8.05 5.47 12.23
C TRP A 421 -7.42 4.58 11.15
N ALA A 422 -6.30 3.92 11.46
CA ALA A 422 -5.66 2.95 10.57
C ALA A 422 -5.35 1.62 11.28
N ARG A 423 -4.73 1.67 12.48
CA ARG A 423 -4.35 0.53 13.32
C ARG A 423 -3.55 -0.53 12.55
N GLY A 424 -2.61 -0.04 11.72
CA GLY A 424 -1.76 -0.83 10.84
C GLY A 424 -1.61 -0.23 9.45
N ALA A 425 -0.66 -0.73 8.68
CA ALA A 425 -0.31 -0.17 7.37
C ALA A 425 -1.16 -0.75 6.24
N THR A 426 -1.12 -2.05 6.03
CA THR A 426 -1.81 -2.74 4.94
C THR A 426 -2.33 -4.10 5.39
N SER A 427 -3.42 -4.58 4.78
CA SER A 427 -3.87 -5.95 5.00
C SER A 427 -2.93 -6.97 4.35
N PHE A 428 -2.97 -8.21 4.82
CA PHE A 428 -2.33 -9.36 4.19
C PHE A 428 -3.07 -10.65 4.58
N TYR A 429 -2.70 -11.78 3.97
CA TYR A 429 -3.31 -13.07 4.26
C TYR A 429 -2.30 -14.05 4.86
N LYS A 430 -2.68 -14.68 5.96
CA LYS A 430 -1.97 -15.83 6.57
C LYS A 430 -2.36 -17.14 5.90
N PRO A 431 -1.59 -18.23 6.12
CA PRO A 431 -2.01 -19.56 5.69
C PRO A 431 -3.43 -19.92 6.14
N GLY A 432 -4.25 -20.45 5.23
CA GLY A 432 -5.65 -20.81 5.45
C GLY A 432 -6.65 -19.65 5.34
N GLN A 433 -6.19 -18.43 5.07
CA GLN A 433 -7.08 -17.27 5.02
C GLN A 433 -7.64 -16.95 3.63
N PHE A 434 -7.04 -17.48 2.55
CA PHE A 434 -7.67 -17.35 1.24
C PHE A 434 -8.99 -18.12 1.17
N SER A 435 -9.04 -19.35 1.67
CA SER A 435 -10.29 -20.10 1.72
C SER A 435 -11.30 -19.57 2.76
N SER A 436 -10.81 -19.11 3.93
CA SER A 436 -11.68 -18.78 5.06
C SER A 436 -12.12 -17.32 5.14
N LEU A 437 -11.36 -16.37 4.58
CA LEU A 437 -11.68 -14.93 4.69
C LEU A 437 -11.92 -14.25 3.35
N LEU A 438 -11.12 -14.55 2.30
CA LEU A 438 -11.19 -13.83 1.03
C LEU A 438 -12.62 -13.78 0.43
N PRO A 439 -13.43 -14.86 0.43
CA PRO A 439 -14.78 -14.81 -0.12
C PRO A 439 -15.74 -13.85 0.59
N HIS A 440 -15.38 -13.43 1.83
CA HIS A 440 -16.24 -12.65 2.70
C HIS A 440 -15.80 -11.19 2.84
N VAL A 441 -14.56 -10.84 2.48
CA VAL A 441 -14.04 -9.46 2.70
C VAL A 441 -14.78 -8.42 1.87
N ALA A 442 -15.06 -8.70 0.60
CA ALA A 442 -15.74 -7.78 -0.31
C ALA A 442 -17.25 -7.93 -0.35
N ARG A 443 -17.79 -9.10 0.08
CA ARG A 443 -19.22 -9.44 -0.03
C ARG A 443 -20.11 -8.43 0.69
N PRO A 444 -21.16 -7.88 0.05
CA PRO A 444 -22.12 -6.99 0.72
C PRO A 444 -22.90 -7.69 1.84
N GLU A 445 -23.36 -6.91 2.82
CA GLU A 445 -24.27 -7.34 3.88
C GLU A 445 -25.54 -6.50 3.80
N GLY A 446 -26.58 -7.05 3.17
CA GLY A 446 -27.81 -6.31 2.86
C GLY A 446 -27.52 -5.07 2.01
N LYS A 447 -27.81 -3.88 2.55
CA LYS A 447 -27.57 -2.59 1.88
C LYS A 447 -26.23 -1.95 2.23
N ILE A 448 -25.33 -2.70 2.86
CA ILE A 448 -23.97 -2.26 3.23
C ILE A 448 -22.95 -2.92 2.31
N TYR A 449 -22.16 -2.11 1.63
CA TYR A 449 -21.10 -2.51 0.72
C TYR A 449 -19.73 -2.18 1.33
N PHE A 450 -18.67 -2.92 0.94
CA PHE A 450 -17.35 -2.79 1.53
C PHE A 450 -16.32 -2.42 0.48
N ALA A 451 -15.57 -1.35 0.78
CA ALA A 451 -14.45 -0.86 -0.02
C ALA A 451 -13.20 -0.66 0.84
N GLY A 452 -12.05 -0.57 0.22
CA GLY A 452 -10.76 -0.46 0.87
C GLY A 452 -9.75 -1.35 0.17
N GLU A 453 -8.45 -1.10 0.32
CA GLU A 453 -7.42 -1.94 -0.29
C GLU A 453 -7.58 -3.42 0.10
N HIS A 454 -8.04 -3.69 1.33
CA HIS A 454 -8.29 -5.02 1.88
C HIS A 454 -9.46 -5.76 1.24
N THR A 455 -10.35 -5.06 0.53
CA THR A 455 -11.47 -5.65 -0.21
C THR A 455 -11.21 -5.72 -1.72
N SER A 456 -10.03 -5.33 -2.16
CA SER A 456 -9.66 -5.47 -3.56
C SER A 456 -9.55 -6.95 -3.92
N VAL A 457 -10.25 -7.33 -4.97
CA VAL A 457 -10.15 -8.69 -5.53
C VAL A 457 -8.89 -8.86 -6.36
N TRP A 458 -8.17 -7.79 -6.59
CA TRP A 458 -7.05 -7.69 -7.51
C TRP A 458 -5.71 -7.54 -6.82
N ILE A 459 -5.52 -6.43 -6.08
CA ILE A 459 -4.27 -6.10 -5.40
C ILE A 459 -4.54 -5.36 -4.10
N ASP A 460 -4.37 -6.02 -3.00
CA ASP A 460 -4.45 -5.42 -1.67
C ASP A 460 -3.14 -4.70 -1.29
N GLY A 461 -3.19 -3.89 -0.26
CA GLY A 461 -2.02 -3.17 0.26
C GLY A 461 -1.58 -1.93 -0.54
N TRP A 462 -2.26 -1.55 -1.61
CA TRP A 462 -1.87 -0.47 -2.52
C TRP A 462 -2.97 0.58 -2.73
N MET A 463 -2.56 1.78 -3.17
CA MET A 463 -3.51 2.81 -3.65
C MET A 463 -4.40 2.27 -4.77
N GLN A 464 -3.83 1.46 -5.66
CA GLN A 464 -4.53 0.80 -6.75
C GLN A 464 -5.74 -0.03 -6.26
N GLY A 465 -5.53 -0.89 -5.24
CA GLY A 465 -6.60 -1.71 -4.70
C GLY A 465 -7.69 -0.90 -4.00
N ALA A 466 -7.31 0.20 -3.34
CA ALA A 466 -8.28 1.12 -2.77
C ALA A 466 -9.16 1.76 -3.85
N LEU A 467 -8.55 2.27 -4.92
CA LEU A 467 -9.27 2.90 -6.05
C LEU A 467 -10.12 1.88 -6.82
N GLU A 468 -9.60 0.68 -7.07
CA GLU A 468 -10.32 -0.44 -7.70
C GLU A 468 -11.58 -0.78 -6.89
N SER A 469 -11.42 -1.04 -5.59
CA SER A 469 -12.55 -1.41 -4.72
C SER A 469 -13.61 -0.30 -4.63
N GLY A 470 -13.20 0.97 -4.66
CA GLY A 470 -14.13 2.09 -4.71
C GLY A 470 -14.92 2.16 -6.01
N ASN A 471 -14.27 1.93 -7.15
CA ASN A 471 -14.94 1.83 -8.45
C ASN A 471 -15.89 0.63 -8.53
N ARG A 472 -15.48 -0.52 -7.97
CA ARG A 472 -16.32 -1.74 -7.89
C ARG A 472 -17.59 -1.47 -7.11
N VAL A 473 -17.50 -0.97 -5.87
CA VAL A 473 -18.70 -0.72 -5.04
C VAL A 473 -19.58 0.39 -5.60
N ALA A 474 -19.02 1.36 -6.31
CA ALA A 474 -19.82 2.37 -7.00
C ALA A 474 -20.72 1.74 -8.06
N ARG A 475 -20.19 0.78 -8.84
CA ARG A 475 -20.97 0.01 -9.82
C ARG A 475 -22.01 -0.90 -9.18
N GLU A 476 -21.63 -1.60 -8.10
CA GLU A 476 -22.54 -2.47 -7.34
C GLU A 476 -23.72 -1.66 -6.78
N VAL A 477 -23.48 -0.53 -6.13
CA VAL A 477 -24.53 0.35 -5.61
C VAL A 477 -25.36 0.97 -6.73
N ASN A 478 -24.74 1.38 -7.84
CA ASN A 478 -25.46 1.93 -8.99
C ASN A 478 -26.43 0.88 -9.59
N ALA A 479 -26.03 -0.39 -9.67
CA ALA A 479 -26.83 -1.46 -10.20
C ALA A 479 -27.86 -2.06 -9.19
N ALA A 480 -27.71 -1.78 -7.89
CA ALA A 480 -28.60 -2.33 -6.86
C ALA A 480 -30.07 -1.90 -7.08
N VAL A 481 -31.02 -2.77 -6.71
CA VAL A 481 -32.46 -2.55 -6.86
C VAL A 481 -33.09 -2.04 -5.56
#